data_4043440979411ffbd4f3190973bc88eb
#
_entry.id   4043440979411ffbd4f3190973bc88eb
#
_cell.length_a   1.000
_cell.length_b   1.000
_cell.length_c   1.000
_cell.angle_alpha   90.00
_cell.angle_beta   90.00
_cell.angle_gamma   90.00
#
_symmetry.space_group_name_H-M   'P 1'
#
loop_
_entity.id
_entity.type
_entity.pdbx_description
1 polymer ?
#
loop_
_entity_poly.entity_id
_entity_poly.type
_entity_poly.pdbx_seq_one_letter_code
_entity_poly.pdbx_strand_id
1 'polypeptide(L)'
;MRRLLSPIIATFCAALLFSVAPGAVAQTSHTAKKAKPATVRAKLIDVADLTKDGMPNLKSHAFMVFDPASGRTLYAKNADQAMPIASITKLMTAMVVLDARQDMDEAIIVDKDDIDLLKGTRSRIPVGAAFRREDLLRLALMASDNRAAAALGRSYPGGTPAFVGAMNAKAQLLGLHNAKFVEPTGLASGNVASPQDLALLVAAATTFPQIREFSTAQELHVTLASGGRSMGFNNTNALVRAQGWNIGLSKTGFINEAGKCLVMHATIANNPVVIVLLDSWGKLTRIGDANRIKKWLETQKLAELAAKKG
;
A
#
# COMPACT_ATOMS: atom_id res chain seq x y z
N MET A 1 -33.99 62.19 25.88
CA MET A 1 -35.10 62.17 26.88
C MET A 1 -35.75 60.80 26.80
N ARG A 2 -36.08 60.28 27.96
CA ARG A 2 -36.84 59.13 28.37
C ARG A 2 -36.12 57.78 28.46
N ARG A 3 -35.77 57.49 29.72
CA ARG A 3 -35.54 56.19 30.36
C ARG A 3 -36.88 55.40 30.49
N LEU A 4 -36.76 54.06 30.55
CA LEU A 4 -37.66 53.20 31.34
C LEU A 4 -37.04 51.79 31.25
N LEU A 5 -36.35 51.26 32.23
CA LEU A 5 -36.84 50.54 33.47
C LEU A 5 -37.18 49.07 33.14
N SER A 6 -36.32 48.16 33.69
CA SER A 6 -36.52 46.74 33.86
C SER A 6 -37.73 46.36 34.73
N PRO A 7 -38.18 45.11 34.72
CA PRO A 7 -38.30 44.44 36.00
C PRO A 7 -37.58 43.05 36.08
N ILE A 8 -37.08 42.86 37.26
CA ILE A 8 -36.52 41.63 37.85
C ILE A 8 -37.69 40.65 38.09
N ILE A 9 -37.53 39.40 37.66
CA ILE A 9 -38.39 38.30 38.11
C ILE A 9 -37.50 37.32 38.89
N ALA A 10 -37.77 37.25 40.18
CA ALA A 10 -37.24 36.28 41.09
C ALA A 10 -37.97 34.94 40.91
N THR A 11 -37.24 33.85 40.68
CA THR A 11 -37.81 32.50 40.68
C THR A 11 -37.25 31.67 41.80
N PHE A 12 -38.16 31.15 42.61
CA PHE A 12 -37.98 30.29 43.77
C PHE A 12 -37.23 29.00 43.46
N CYS A 13 -36.21 28.69 44.22
CA CYS A 13 -35.61 27.35 44.32
C CYS A 13 -36.41 26.50 45.31
N ALA A 14 -37.09 25.48 44.83
CA ALA A 14 -37.63 24.40 45.65
C ALA A 14 -36.58 23.26 45.71
N ALA A 15 -35.99 23.07 46.86
CA ALA A 15 -35.07 21.95 47.16
C ALA A 15 -35.88 20.68 47.42
N LEU A 16 -35.80 19.69 46.51
CA LEU A 16 -36.30 18.33 46.74
C LEU A 16 -35.13 17.48 47.27
N LEU A 17 -35.20 17.15 48.54
CA LEU A 17 -34.33 16.17 49.20
C LEU A 17 -34.75 14.75 48.77
N PHE A 18 -33.98 14.10 47.95
CA PHE A 18 -34.09 12.66 47.71
C PHE A 18 -33.12 11.94 48.67
N SER A 19 -33.67 11.16 49.58
CA SER A 19 -32.90 10.22 50.40
C SER A 19 -32.48 9.02 49.54
N VAL A 20 -31.18 8.85 49.38
CA VAL A 20 -30.59 7.67 48.70
C VAL A 20 -30.26 6.65 49.79
N ALA A 21 -30.92 5.50 49.77
CA ALA A 21 -30.54 4.31 50.54
C ALA A 21 -29.23 3.72 50.04
N PRO A 22 -28.35 3.19 50.92
CA PRO A 22 -27.10 2.58 50.45
C PRO A 22 -27.36 1.20 49.86
N GLY A 23 -27.33 1.13 48.49
CA GLY A 23 -27.33 -0.12 47.77
C GLY A 23 -25.97 -0.81 47.92
N ALA A 24 -25.98 -2.06 48.35
CA ALA A 24 -24.80 -2.91 48.48
C ALA A 24 -24.12 -3.10 47.10
N VAL A 25 -22.90 -2.59 46.95
CA VAL A 25 -22.04 -2.85 45.78
C VAL A 25 -21.45 -4.25 45.92
N ALA A 26 -21.93 -5.19 45.10
CA ALA A 26 -21.30 -6.49 44.93
C ALA A 26 -19.92 -6.31 44.26
N GLN A 27 -18.84 -6.49 45.03
CA GLN A 27 -17.49 -6.58 44.48
C GLN A 27 -17.33 -7.90 43.70
N THR A 28 -17.45 -7.86 42.39
CA THR A 28 -16.99 -8.96 41.52
C THR A 28 -15.47 -8.86 41.39
N SER A 29 -14.76 -9.70 42.12
CA SER A 29 -13.32 -9.88 41.97
C SER A 29 -13.06 -10.57 40.64
N HIS A 30 -12.77 -9.79 39.59
CA HIS A 30 -12.17 -10.33 38.37
C HIS A 30 -10.70 -10.64 38.65
N THR A 31 -10.40 -11.90 38.95
CA THR A 31 -9.02 -12.43 38.86
C THR A 31 -8.58 -12.40 37.40
N ALA A 32 -7.91 -11.35 37.00
CA ALA A 32 -7.22 -11.28 35.71
C ALA A 32 -6.16 -12.39 35.72
N LYS A 33 -6.41 -13.51 35.02
CA LYS A 33 -5.37 -14.47 34.68
C LYS A 33 -4.32 -13.71 33.85
N LYS A 34 -3.13 -13.47 34.46
CA LYS A 34 -1.94 -13.02 33.74
C LYS A 34 -1.69 -14.00 32.59
N ALA A 35 -2.03 -13.60 31.37
CA ALA A 35 -1.62 -14.31 30.18
C ALA A 35 -0.09 -14.31 30.17
N LYS A 36 0.52 -15.48 30.18
CA LYS A 36 1.97 -15.63 29.94
C LYS A 36 2.27 -15.00 28.59
N PRO A 37 3.34 -14.17 28.47
CA PRO A 37 3.74 -13.66 27.17
C PRO A 37 4.03 -14.86 26.27
N ALA A 38 3.27 -14.97 25.18
CA ALA A 38 3.55 -15.94 24.13
C ALA A 38 4.91 -15.55 23.56
N THR A 39 5.94 -16.31 23.92
CA THR A 39 7.22 -16.28 23.24
C THR A 39 6.99 -16.74 21.81
N VAL A 40 6.80 -15.79 20.90
CA VAL A 40 6.84 -16.04 19.45
C VAL A 40 8.26 -16.49 19.16
N ARG A 41 8.51 -17.79 19.21
CA ARG A 41 9.75 -18.37 18.68
C ARG A 41 9.75 -18.04 17.19
N ALA A 42 10.62 -17.10 16.78
CA ALA A 42 10.89 -16.85 15.38
C ALA A 42 11.25 -18.19 14.75
N LYS A 43 10.41 -18.66 13.82
CA LYS A 43 10.64 -19.96 13.16
C LYS A 43 11.78 -19.71 12.17
N LEU A 44 12.98 -20.20 12.49
CA LEU A 44 14.17 -20.10 11.63
C LEU A 44 13.83 -20.58 10.21
N ILE A 45 14.58 -20.06 9.23
CA ILE A 45 14.44 -20.52 7.85
C ILE A 45 14.83 -22.00 7.76
N ASP A 46 14.08 -22.79 7.00
CA ASP A 46 14.42 -24.18 6.74
C ASP A 46 15.64 -24.22 5.78
N VAL A 47 16.57 -25.14 6.00
CA VAL A 47 17.72 -25.38 5.12
C VAL A 47 17.27 -25.68 3.69
N ALA A 48 16.14 -26.36 3.50
CA ALA A 48 15.52 -26.61 2.20
C ALA A 48 15.08 -25.33 1.46
N ASP A 49 14.86 -24.22 2.17
CA ASP A 49 14.53 -22.93 1.62
C ASP A 49 15.78 -22.08 1.27
N LEU A 50 16.99 -22.60 1.49
CA LEU A 50 18.25 -21.93 1.18
C LEU A 50 18.93 -22.52 -0.05
N THR A 51 19.74 -21.70 -0.72
CA THR A 51 20.73 -22.13 -1.70
C THR A 51 21.98 -22.71 -1.00
N LYS A 52 22.91 -23.31 -1.75
CA LYS A 52 24.19 -23.80 -1.21
C LYS A 52 25.00 -22.69 -0.52
N ASP A 53 24.84 -21.46 -0.94
CA ASP A 53 25.51 -20.28 -0.42
C ASP A 53 24.77 -19.64 0.77
N GLY A 54 23.75 -20.30 1.31
CA GLY A 54 22.97 -19.81 2.45
C GLY A 54 22.00 -18.65 2.14
N MET A 55 21.77 -18.36 0.85
CA MET A 55 20.81 -17.33 0.41
C MET A 55 19.41 -17.92 0.26
N PRO A 56 18.33 -17.12 0.37
CA PRO A 56 16.96 -17.65 0.17
C PRO A 56 16.77 -18.14 -1.27
N ASN A 57 16.24 -19.36 -1.42
CA ASN A 57 15.96 -19.97 -2.72
C ASN A 57 14.70 -19.39 -3.34
N LEU A 58 14.83 -18.22 -3.98
CA LEU A 58 13.72 -17.50 -4.60
C LEU A 58 13.38 -18.07 -5.98
N LYS A 59 12.09 -18.05 -6.31
CA LYS A 59 11.53 -18.58 -7.56
C LYS A 59 11.11 -17.48 -8.54
N SER A 60 11.18 -16.22 -8.15
CA SER A 60 11.00 -15.07 -9.03
C SER A 60 12.16 -15.01 -10.03
N HIS A 61 11.88 -14.65 -11.29
CA HIS A 61 12.89 -14.56 -12.34
C HIS A 61 13.91 -13.45 -12.10
N ALA A 62 13.41 -12.28 -11.69
CA ALA A 62 14.23 -11.13 -11.33
C ALA A 62 13.77 -10.58 -9.99
N PHE A 63 14.73 -10.17 -9.16
CA PHE A 63 14.41 -9.65 -7.82
C PHE A 63 15.52 -8.77 -7.25
N MET A 64 15.13 -7.95 -6.28
CA MET A 64 16.05 -7.18 -5.44
C MET A 64 15.53 -7.09 -4.01
N VAL A 65 16.40 -7.35 -3.05
CA VAL A 65 16.22 -7.07 -1.62
C VAL A 65 17.19 -5.95 -1.27
N PHE A 66 16.66 -4.81 -0.89
CA PHE A 66 17.40 -3.56 -0.75
C PHE A 66 17.17 -2.95 0.63
N ASP A 67 18.24 -2.49 1.26
CA ASP A 67 18.19 -1.70 2.49
C ASP A 67 18.21 -0.21 2.13
N PRO A 68 17.08 0.50 2.22
CA PRO A 68 17.01 1.90 1.85
C PRO A 68 17.74 2.83 2.84
N ALA A 69 18.01 2.38 4.06
CA ALA A 69 18.70 3.19 5.07
C ALA A 69 20.21 3.27 4.81
N SER A 70 20.81 2.16 4.36
CA SER A 70 22.25 2.09 4.05
C SER A 70 22.55 2.21 2.56
N GLY A 71 21.54 2.16 1.68
CA GLY A 71 21.74 2.11 0.23
C GLY A 71 22.29 0.78 -0.28
N ARG A 72 22.29 -0.29 0.53
CA ARG A 72 22.91 -1.57 0.17
C ARG A 72 21.94 -2.54 -0.46
N THR A 73 22.39 -3.22 -1.50
CA THR A 73 21.74 -4.42 -2.02
C THR A 73 22.09 -5.60 -1.12
N LEU A 74 21.07 -6.22 -0.51
CA LEU A 74 21.22 -7.38 0.35
C LEU A 74 21.22 -8.69 -0.45
N TYR A 75 20.39 -8.80 -1.46
CA TYR A 75 20.33 -9.93 -2.39
C TYR A 75 19.64 -9.51 -3.68
N ALA A 76 20.17 -9.92 -4.83
CA ALA A 76 19.59 -9.58 -6.13
C ALA A 76 19.88 -10.65 -7.18
N LYS A 77 19.02 -10.66 -8.20
CA LYS A 77 19.18 -11.45 -9.43
C LYS A 77 18.55 -10.67 -10.58
N ASN A 78 19.27 -10.56 -11.71
CA ASN A 78 18.84 -9.81 -12.89
C ASN A 78 18.41 -8.37 -12.53
N ALA A 79 19.15 -7.71 -11.63
CA ALA A 79 18.73 -6.45 -10.98
C ALA A 79 18.64 -5.27 -11.94
N ASP A 80 19.39 -5.28 -13.03
CA ASP A 80 19.48 -4.25 -14.08
C ASP A 80 18.60 -4.55 -15.29
N GLN A 81 18.02 -5.76 -15.36
CA GLN A 81 17.19 -6.17 -16.49
C GLN A 81 15.84 -5.45 -16.50
N ALA A 82 15.61 -4.59 -17.49
CA ALA A 82 14.29 -4.01 -17.74
C ALA A 82 13.30 -5.06 -18.22
N MET A 83 12.12 -5.09 -17.61
CA MET A 83 11.05 -6.01 -17.96
C MET A 83 9.68 -5.39 -17.70
N PRO A 84 8.58 -5.90 -18.28
CA PRO A 84 7.25 -5.41 -18.00
C PRO A 84 6.92 -5.52 -16.51
N ILE A 85 6.34 -4.45 -15.95
CA ILE A 85 6.09 -4.32 -14.51
C ILE A 85 4.62 -4.38 -14.12
N ALA A 86 3.74 -4.47 -15.11
CA ALA A 86 2.30 -4.47 -14.90
C ALA A 86 1.86 -3.32 -13.96
N SER A 87 0.89 -3.57 -13.10
CA SER A 87 0.31 -2.57 -12.19
C SER A 87 1.27 -2.01 -11.11
N ILE A 88 2.55 -2.40 -11.09
CA ILE A 88 3.55 -1.68 -10.27
C ILE A 88 3.65 -0.22 -10.77
N THR A 89 3.40 0.01 -12.06
CA THR A 89 3.25 1.33 -12.70
C THR A 89 2.41 2.30 -11.88
N LYS A 90 1.38 1.83 -11.17
CA LYS A 90 0.47 2.68 -10.39
C LYS A 90 1.14 3.38 -9.19
N LEU A 91 2.34 2.96 -8.78
CA LEU A 91 3.14 3.73 -7.83
C LEU A 91 3.65 5.02 -8.47
N MET A 92 4.17 4.95 -9.69
CA MET A 92 4.55 6.15 -10.45
C MET A 92 3.34 7.04 -10.73
N THR A 93 2.21 6.45 -11.13
CA THR A 93 0.94 7.17 -11.30
C THR A 93 0.56 7.93 -10.04
N ALA A 94 0.62 7.29 -8.88
CA ALA A 94 0.29 7.93 -7.62
C ALA A 94 1.24 9.09 -7.28
N MET A 95 2.54 8.94 -7.50
CA MET A 95 3.51 10.00 -7.27
C MET A 95 3.24 11.22 -8.16
N VAL A 96 2.96 11.02 -9.46
CA VAL A 96 2.64 12.10 -10.39
C VAL A 96 1.34 12.83 -10.00
N VAL A 97 0.30 12.08 -9.60
CA VAL A 97 -0.97 12.67 -9.12
C VAL A 97 -0.72 13.56 -7.89
N LEU A 98 0.06 13.09 -6.93
CA LEU A 98 0.35 13.84 -5.70
C LEU A 98 1.27 15.03 -5.94
N ASP A 99 2.28 14.90 -6.80
CA ASP A 99 3.19 15.99 -7.16
C ASP A 99 2.46 17.13 -7.90
N ALA A 100 1.40 16.81 -8.65
CA ALA A 100 0.58 17.79 -9.35
C ALA A 100 -0.22 18.71 -8.42
N ARG A 101 -0.36 18.35 -7.14
CA ARG A 101 -1.10 19.12 -6.10
C ARG A 101 -2.50 19.54 -6.53
N GLN A 102 -3.15 18.74 -7.39
CA GLN A 102 -4.54 18.95 -7.74
C GLN A 102 -5.43 18.70 -6.51
N ASP A 103 -6.61 19.33 -6.51
CA ASP A 103 -7.59 19.13 -5.45
C ASP A 103 -7.97 17.64 -5.35
N MET A 104 -7.73 17.04 -4.19
CA MET A 104 -8.02 15.63 -3.92
C MET A 104 -9.51 15.36 -3.72
N ASP A 105 -10.29 16.39 -3.40
CA ASP A 105 -11.73 16.31 -3.27
C ASP A 105 -12.46 16.56 -4.60
N GLU A 106 -11.74 16.98 -5.65
CA GLU A 106 -12.32 17.17 -6.99
C GLU A 106 -12.99 15.89 -7.48
N ALA A 107 -14.24 16.04 -7.92
CA ALA A 107 -15.02 14.94 -8.49
C ALA A 107 -14.62 14.67 -9.94
N ILE A 108 -14.06 13.47 -10.19
CA ILE A 108 -13.71 12.99 -11.51
C ILE A 108 -14.80 12.03 -11.99
N ILE A 109 -15.41 12.34 -13.12
CA ILE A 109 -16.37 11.46 -13.79
C ILE A 109 -15.57 10.40 -14.55
N VAL A 110 -15.83 9.14 -14.25
CA VAL A 110 -15.26 7.99 -14.97
C VAL A 110 -15.87 7.92 -16.36
N ASP A 111 -15.04 7.94 -17.39
CA ASP A 111 -15.45 7.96 -18.79
C ASP A 111 -15.31 6.59 -19.46
N LYS A 112 -15.92 6.46 -20.65
CA LYS A 112 -15.73 5.30 -21.53
C LYS A 112 -14.27 5.15 -21.99
N ASP A 113 -13.53 6.25 -22.07
CA ASP A 113 -12.11 6.27 -22.43
C ASP A 113 -11.24 5.69 -21.32
N ASP A 114 -11.76 5.49 -20.10
CA ASP A 114 -11.10 4.81 -19.00
C ASP A 114 -11.28 3.28 -19.04
N ILE A 115 -12.02 2.75 -20.02
CA ILE A 115 -12.21 1.31 -20.21
C ILE A 115 -10.95 0.70 -20.79
N ASP A 116 -10.50 -0.40 -20.20
CA ASP A 116 -9.40 -1.19 -20.75
C ASP A 116 -9.81 -1.93 -22.03
N LEU A 117 -9.39 -1.40 -23.17
CA LEU A 117 -9.54 -2.04 -24.48
C LEU A 117 -8.33 -2.90 -24.85
N LEU A 118 -7.21 -2.84 -24.10
CA LEU A 118 -5.98 -3.54 -24.42
C LEU A 118 -5.98 -4.99 -23.95
N LYS A 119 -6.43 -5.23 -22.73
CA LYS A 119 -6.46 -6.55 -22.07
C LYS A 119 -7.87 -7.01 -21.69
N GLY A 120 -8.87 -6.15 -21.82
CA GLY A 120 -10.25 -6.45 -21.46
C GLY A 120 -10.46 -6.68 -19.96
N THR A 121 -9.65 -6.09 -19.10
CA THR A 121 -9.80 -6.25 -17.67
C THR A 121 -11.08 -5.60 -17.17
N ARG A 122 -11.74 -6.26 -16.21
CA ARG A 122 -12.99 -5.75 -15.64
C ARG A 122 -12.70 -4.83 -14.47
N SER A 123 -13.40 -3.71 -14.37
CA SER A 123 -13.50 -2.86 -13.17
C SER A 123 -14.91 -2.87 -12.64
N ARG A 124 -15.07 -2.75 -11.32
CA ARG A 124 -16.38 -2.58 -10.66
C ARG A 124 -16.82 -1.13 -10.65
N ILE A 125 -15.93 -0.19 -10.98
CA ILE A 125 -16.24 1.24 -11.09
C ILE A 125 -17.12 1.45 -12.34
N PRO A 126 -18.38 1.98 -12.21
CA PRO A 126 -19.23 2.23 -13.37
C PRO A 126 -18.73 3.43 -14.20
N VAL A 127 -18.90 3.36 -15.50
CA VAL A 127 -18.79 4.53 -16.38
C VAL A 127 -19.94 5.50 -16.07
N GLY A 128 -19.65 6.79 -16.07
CA GLY A 128 -20.59 7.85 -15.70
C GLY A 128 -20.66 8.14 -14.21
N ALA A 129 -20.03 7.30 -13.36
CA ALA A 129 -19.98 7.58 -11.92
C ALA A 129 -18.89 8.61 -11.59
N ALA A 130 -19.19 9.50 -10.65
CA ALA A 130 -18.25 10.47 -10.13
C ALA A 130 -17.60 9.95 -8.84
N PHE A 131 -16.29 10.11 -8.74
CA PHE A 131 -15.47 9.78 -7.57
C PHE A 131 -14.54 10.94 -7.25
N ARG A 132 -14.24 11.16 -5.97
CA ARG A 132 -13.15 12.08 -5.60
C ARG A 132 -11.82 11.56 -6.15
N ARG A 133 -10.93 12.45 -6.52
CA ARG A 133 -9.57 12.10 -6.95
C ARG A 133 -8.88 11.19 -5.93
N GLU A 134 -9.03 11.48 -4.64
CA GLU A 134 -8.50 10.66 -3.55
C GLU A 134 -9.03 9.22 -3.59
N ASP A 135 -10.33 9.04 -3.79
CA ASP A 135 -10.93 7.70 -3.83
C ASP A 135 -10.44 6.89 -5.03
N LEU A 136 -10.27 7.53 -6.20
CA LEU A 136 -9.66 6.89 -7.36
C LEU A 136 -8.20 6.51 -7.10
N LEU A 137 -7.42 7.37 -6.45
CA LEU A 137 -6.03 7.08 -6.08
C LEU A 137 -5.95 5.90 -5.11
N ARG A 138 -6.81 5.86 -4.11
CA ARG A 138 -6.91 4.76 -3.14
C ARG A 138 -7.30 3.45 -3.83
N LEU A 139 -8.26 3.46 -4.74
CA LEU A 139 -8.67 2.29 -5.54
C LEU A 139 -7.56 1.80 -6.47
N ALA A 140 -6.82 2.71 -7.12
CA ALA A 140 -5.69 2.36 -7.97
C ALA A 140 -4.55 1.68 -7.20
N LEU A 141 -4.25 2.15 -5.98
CA LEU A 141 -3.16 1.59 -5.16
C LEU A 141 -3.57 0.30 -4.46
N MET A 142 -4.68 0.29 -3.73
CA MET A 142 -5.12 -0.83 -2.89
C MET A 142 -5.70 -1.98 -3.71
N ALA A 143 -6.71 -1.68 -4.53
CA ALA A 143 -7.43 -2.67 -5.33
C ALA A 143 -6.80 -2.91 -6.71
N SER A 144 -5.78 -2.11 -7.06
CA SER A 144 -5.15 -2.16 -8.38
C SER A 144 -6.12 -1.87 -9.51
N ASP A 145 -7.15 -1.03 -9.28
CA ASP A 145 -8.19 -0.76 -10.27
C ASP A 145 -7.61 0.01 -11.47
N ASN A 146 -7.79 -0.55 -12.68
CA ASN A 146 -7.23 0.01 -13.90
C ASN A 146 -8.01 1.23 -14.38
N ARG A 147 -9.34 1.21 -14.22
CA ARG A 147 -10.20 2.33 -14.62
C ARG A 147 -9.95 3.55 -13.75
N ALA A 148 -9.72 3.35 -12.45
CA ALA A 148 -9.31 4.41 -11.54
C ALA A 148 -7.97 5.05 -11.97
N ALA A 149 -6.98 4.24 -12.31
CA ALA A 149 -5.68 4.74 -12.76
C ALA A 149 -5.77 5.48 -14.12
N ALA A 150 -6.59 4.98 -15.06
CA ALA A 150 -6.85 5.64 -16.35
C ALA A 150 -7.51 7.01 -16.15
N ALA A 151 -8.57 7.08 -15.34
CA ALA A 151 -9.27 8.33 -15.02
C ALA A 151 -8.35 9.37 -14.38
N LEU A 152 -7.45 8.96 -13.50
CA LEU A 152 -6.43 9.84 -12.90
C LEU A 152 -5.48 10.41 -13.95
N GLY A 153 -4.97 9.57 -14.88
CA GLY A 153 -4.10 10.02 -15.95
C GLY A 153 -4.82 10.94 -16.93
N ARG A 154 -6.07 10.62 -17.31
CA ARG A 154 -6.89 11.44 -18.21
C ARG A 154 -7.24 12.80 -17.60
N SER A 155 -7.53 12.86 -16.31
CA SER A 155 -7.89 14.10 -15.61
C SER A 155 -6.70 14.99 -15.23
N TYR A 156 -5.48 14.60 -15.61
CA TYR A 156 -4.30 15.41 -15.42
C TYR A 156 -4.31 16.62 -16.39
N PRO A 157 -3.76 17.79 -16.02
CA PRO A 157 -3.64 18.92 -16.93
C PRO A 157 -2.88 18.54 -18.21
N GLY A 158 -3.52 18.68 -19.36
CA GLY A 158 -3.00 18.21 -20.66
C GLY A 158 -3.27 16.75 -20.96
N GLY A 159 -4.07 16.05 -20.13
CA GLY A 159 -4.55 14.69 -20.33
C GLY A 159 -3.46 13.62 -20.22
N THR A 160 -3.80 12.41 -20.68
CA THR A 160 -2.91 11.25 -20.61
C THR A 160 -1.53 11.47 -21.25
N PRO A 161 -1.37 12.16 -22.42
CA PRO A 161 -0.05 12.42 -22.98
C PRO A 161 0.86 13.22 -22.06
N ALA A 162 0.35 14.30 -21.46
CA ALA A 162 1.09 15.12 -20.51
C ALA A 162 1.40 14.34 -19.21
N PHE A 163 0.45 13.52 -18.75
CA PHE A 163 0.65 12.63 -17.61
C PHE A 163 1.79 11.64 -17.82
N VAL A 164 1.84 10.98 -18.97
CA VAL A 164 2.93 10.05 -19.35
C VAL A 164 4.27 10.80 -19.45
N GLY A 165 4.27 12.01 -20.00
CA GLY A 165 5.45 12.89 -19.98
C GLY A 165 5.95 13.13 -18.55
N ALA A 166 5.04 13.45 -17.61
CA ALA A 166 5.37 13.66 -16.21
C ALA A 166 5.88 12.38 -15.52
N MET A 167 5.32 11.18 -15.84
CA MET A 167 5.83 9.90 -15.33
C MET A 167 7.28 9.67 -15.73
N ASN A 168 7.63 9.90 -16.99
CA ASN A 168 9.00 9.70 -17.47
C ASN A 168 9.96 10.77 -16.96
N ALA A 169 9.53 12.02 -16.85
CA ALA A 169 10.32 13.09 -16.22
C ALA A 169 10.61 12.75 -14.74
N LYS A 170 9.61 12.25 -14.01
CA LYS A 170 9.79 11.77 -12.62
C LYS A 170 10.75 10.58 -12.54
N ALA A 171 10.68 9.64 -13.50
CA ALA A 171 11.62 8.53 -13.57
C ALA A 171 13.07 9.02 -13.72
N GLN A 172 13.32 9.99 -14.59
CA GLN A 172 14.65 10.59 -14.75
C GLN A 172 15.12 11.28 -13.46
N LEU A 173 14.26 12.06 -12.81
CA LEU A 173 14.59 12.73 -11.53
C LEU A 173 14.95 11.75 -10.42
N LEU A 174 14.37 10.55 -10.43
CA LEU A 174 14.65 9.49 -9.46
C LEU A 174 15.85 8.61 -9.86
N GLY A 175 16.47 8.85 -11.03
CA GLY A 175 17.58 8.03 -11.52
C GLY A 175 17.17 6.62 -11.95
N LEU A 176 15.93 6.45 -12.43
CA LEU A 176 15.42 5.16 -12.91
C LEU A 176 15.86 4.96 -14.38
N HIS A 177 17.09 4.47 -14.57
CA HIS A 177 17.73 4.46 -15.88
C HIS A 177 17.16 3.44 -16.87
N ASN A 178 16.57 2.34 -16.36
CA ASN A 178 15.97 1.27 -17.15
C ASN A 178 14.43 1.30 -17.12
N ALA A 179 13.83 2.41 -16.61
CA ALA A 179 12.40 2.55 -16.55
C ALA A 179 11.84 3.36 -17.72
N LYS A 180 10.69 2.92 -18.23
CA LYS A 180 9.90 3.65 -19.23
C LYS A 180 8.42 3.45 -18.94
N PHE A 181 7.66 4.54 -19.02
CA PHE A 181 6.22 4.53 -18.85
C PHE A 181 5.53 5.00 -20.12
N VAL A 182 4.49 4.28 -20.56
CA VAL A 182 3.74 4.59 -21.77
C VAL A 182 2.26 4.84 -21.49
N GLU A 183 1.76 4.46 -20.30
CA GLU A 183 0.39 4.74 -19.86
C GLU A 183 0.27 4.58 -18.32
N PRO A 184 -0.82 5.07 -17.67
CA PRO A 184 -0.90 5.16 -16.20
C PRO A 184 -1.27 3.86 -15.48
N THR A 185 -1.71 2.80 -16.18
CA THR A 185 -2.31 1.61 -15.54
C THR A 185 -1.36 0.44 -15.34
N GLY A 186 -0.37 0.27 -16.24
CA GLY A 186 0.51 -0.90 -16.33
C GLY A 186 -0.09 -2.05 -17.13
N LEU A 187 -1.09 -1.81 -17.96
CA LEU A 187 -1.66 -2.81 -18.87
C LEU A 187 -0.82 -3.00 -20.13
N ALA A 188 -0.18 -1.93 -20.59
CA ALA A 188 0.75 -2.00 -21.69
C ALA A 188 2.08 -2.63 -21.25
N SER A 189 2.56 -3.62 -21.99
CA SER A 189 3.87 -4.26 -21.77
C SER A 189 5.06 -3.32 -21.98
N GLY A 190 4.82 -2.13 -22.58
CA GLY A 190 5.80 -1.06 -22.71
C GLY A 190 6.08 -0.28 -21.42
N ASN A 191 5.30 -0.47 -20.35
CA ASN A 191 5.65 -0.03 -19.01
C ASN A 191 6.68 -1.00 -18.44
N VAL A 192 7.94 -0.60 -18.49
CA VAL A 192 9.09 -1.44 -18.09
C VAL A 192 9.93 -0.76 -17.00
N ALA A 193 10.59 -1.54 -16.19
CA ALA A 193 11.61 -1.11 -15.25
C ALA A 193 12.47 -2.31 -14.82
N SER A 194 13.67 -2.05 -14.31
CA SER A 194 14.50 -3.08 -13.67
C SER A 194 14.15 -3.25 -12.19
N PRO A 195 14.51 -4.36 -11.55
CA PRO A 195 14.40 -4.50 -10.09
C PRO A 195 15.09 -3.37 -9.32
N GLN A 196 16.23 -2.88 -9.80
CA GLN A 196 16.95 -1.76 -9.21
C GLN A 196 16.15 -0.46 -9.30
N ASP A 197 15.59 -0.12 -10.48
CA ASP A 197 14.74 1.05 -10.64
C ASP A 197 13.52 0.97 -9.71
N LEU A 198 12.90 -0.20 -9.62
CA LEU A 198 11.74 -0.39 -8.74
C LEU A 198 12.10 -0.28 -7.25
N ALA A 199 13.30 -0.67 -6.85
CA ALA A 199 13.74 -0.47 -5.47
C ALA A 199 13.85 1.03 -5.14
N LEU A 200 14.40 1.83 -6.07
CA LEU A 200 14.47 3.30 -5.94
C LEU A 200 13.07 3.93 -5.98
N LEU A 201 12.21 3.50 -6.91
CA LEU A 201 10.83 3.98 -7.00
C LEU A 201 10.06 3.72 -5.70
N VAL A 202 10.17 2.51 -5.13
CA VAL A 202 9.51 2.15 -3.86
C VAL A 202 10.06 3.01 -2.72
N ALA A 203 11.38 3.17 -2.61
CA ALA A 203 12.00 4.01 -1.59
C ALA A 203 11.48 5.47 -1.69
N ALA A 204 11.43 6.05 -2.89
CA ALA A 204 10.88 7.38 -3.12
C ALA A 204 9.37 7.44 -2.80
N ALA A 205 8.58 6.43 -3.20
CA ALA A 205 7.14 6.38 -2.94
C ALA A 205 6.81 6.33 -1.45
N THR A 206 7.70 5.78 -0.60
CA THR A 206 7.49 5.77 0.86
C THR A 206 7.55 7.16 1.50
N THR A 207 8.06 8.18 0.83
CA THR A 207 8.06 9.55 1.34
C THR A 207 6.67 10.20 1.29
N PHE A 208 5.73 9.63 0.52
CA PHE A 208 4.35 10.11 0.40
C PHE A 208 3.44 9.39 1.42
N PRO A 209 2.91 10.09 2.45
CA PRO A 209 2.03 9.47 3.44
C PRO A 209 0.81 8.78 2.83
N GLN A 210 0.18 9.41 1.82
CA GLN A 210 -1.00 8.87 1.14
C GLN A 210 -0.69 7.55 0.41
N ILE A 211 0.49 7.43 -0.23
CA ILE A 211 0.87 6.18 -0.91
C ILE A 211 1.04 5.06 0.12
N ARG A 212 1.67 5.34 1.26
CA ARG A 212 1.79 4.35 2.34
C ARG A 212 0.41 3.90 2.84
N GLU A 213 -0.43 4.85 3.22
CA GLU A 213 -1.77 4.60 3.74
C GLU A 213 -2.62 3.79 2.73
N PHE A 214 -2.74 4.30 1.50
CA PHE A 214 -3.65 3.70 0.52
C PHE A 214 -3.16 2.34 0.03
N SER A 215 -1.85 2.15 -0.16
CA SER A 215 -1.31 0.87 -0.64
C SER A 215 -1.36 -0.24 0.41
N THR A 216 -1.49 0.11 1.70
CA THR A 216 -1.58 -0.84 2.81
C THR A 216 -2.97 -0.93 3.44
N ALA A 217 -3.94 -0.15 2.97
CA ALA A 217 -5.34 -0.30 3.38
C ALA A 217 -5.82 -1.72 3.08
N GLN A 218 -6.49 -2.36 4.04
CA GLN A 218 -6.93 -3.75 3.91
C GLN A 218 -8.15 -3.88 3.02
N GLU A 219 -9.10 -2.98 3.20
CA GLU A 219 -10.36 -2.90 2.47
C GLU A 219 -10.84 -1.45 2.34
N LEU A 220 -11.71 -1.21 1.39
CA LEU A 220 -12.38 0.07 1.18
C LEU A 220 -13.82 -0.18 0.74
N HIS A 221 -14.77 0.53 1.34
CA HIS A 221 -16.15 0.59 0.90
C HIS A 221 -16.41 1.97 0.30
N VAL A 222 -16.87 1.99 -0.95
CA VAL A 222 -17.22 3.22 -1.67
C VAL A 222 -18.71 3.22 -1.94
N THR A 223 -19.40 4.30 -1.55
CA THR A 223 -20.82 4.50 -1.86
C THR A 223 -20.92 5.51 -3.00
N LEU A 224 -21.63 5.14 -4.07
CA LEU A 224 -21.86 6.03 -5.21
C LEU A 224 -22.78 7.18 -4.81
N ALA A 225 -22.43 8.39 -5.22
CA ALA A 225 -23.24 9.60 -4.97
C ALA A 225 -24.64 9.53 -5.62
N SER A 226 -24.80 8.73 -6.68
CA SER A 226 -26.07 8.52 -7.40
C SER A 226 -27.08 7.64 -6.67
N GLY A 227 -26.80 7.21 -5.45
CA GLY A 227 -27.77 6.49 -4.60
C GLY A 227 -27.43 5.02 -4.33
N GLY A 228 -27.12 4.74 -3.10
CA GLY A 228 -27.50 3.50 -2.39
C GLY A 228 -26.62 2.28 -2.50
N ARG A 229 -25.84 2.04 -3.54
CA ARG A 229 -25.03 0.82 -3.63
C ARG A 229 -23.60 1.05 -3.11
N SER A 230 -23.29 0.43 -1.99
CA SER A 230 -21.91 0.34 -1.51
C SER A 230 -21.14 -0.78 -2.23
N MET A 231 -19.91 -0.51 -2.65
CA MET A 231 -19.01 -1.46 -3.29
C MET A 231 -17.80 -1.67 -2.40
N GLY A 232 -17.57 -2.92 -1.98
CA GLY A 232 -16.39 -3.29 -1.19
C GLY A 232 -15.22 -3.68 -2.08
N PHE A 233 -14.02 -3.21 -1.77
CA PHE A 233 -12.77 -3.54 -2.43
C PHE A 233 -11.77 -4.06 -1.38
N ASN A 234 -10.90 -5.00 -1.78
CA ASN A 234 -9.89 -5.57 -0.91
C ASN A 234 -8.49 -5.32 -1.48
N ASN A 235 -7.50 -5.24 -0.59
CA ASN A 235 -6.11 -5.17 -1.00
C ASN A 235 -5.70 -6.40 -1.80
N THR A 236 -5.00 -6.18 -2.90
CA THR A 236 -4.52 -7.27 -3.79
C THR A 236 -3.35 -8.06 -3.22
N ASN A 237 -2.64 -7.52 -2.21
CA ASN A 237 -1.59 -8.25 -1.49
C ASN A 237 -2.13 -8.83 -0.18
N ALA A 238 -2.27 -10.15 -0.11
CA ALA A 238 -2.75 -10.84 1.09
C ALA A 238 -1.82 -10.65 2.30
N LEU A 239 -0.53 -10.35 2.10
CA LEU A 239 0.42 -10.13 3.20
C LEU A 239 0.09 -8.88 4.03
N VAL A 240 -0.64 -7.90 3.47
CA VAL A 240 -1.09 -6.71 4.21
C VAL A 240 -2.01 -7.08 5.39
N ARG A 241 -2.74 -8.20 5.26
CA ARG A 241 -3.62 -8.73 6.31
C ARG A 241 -2.99 -9.86 7.12
N ALA A 242 -1.76 -10.29 6.75
CA ALA A 242 -1.11 -11.43 7.40
C ALA A 242 -0.44 -11.01 8.71
N GLN A 243 -0.64 -11.80 9.75
CA GLN A 243 0.06 -11.59 11.02
C GLN A 243 1.58 -11.70 10.85
N GLY A 244 2.31 -10.88 11.58
CA GLY A 244 3.77 -10.88 11.60
C GLY A 244 4.43 -10.14 10.43
N TRP A 245 3.65 -9.45 9.57
CA TRP A 245 4.15 -8.51 8.59
C TRP A 245 3.92 -7.06 9.05
N ASN A 246 4.94 -6.22 8.94
CA ASN A 246 4.86 -4.77 9.12
C ASN A 246 5.19 -4.12 7.78
N ILE A 247 4.16 -3.91 6.96
CA ILE A 247 4.27 -3.42 5.58
C ILE A 247 3.92 -1.93 5.56
N GLY A 248 4.87 -1.11 5.14
CA GLY A 248 4.70 0.33 4.99
C GLY A 248 4.28 0.78 3.60
N LEU A 249 4.47 -0.06 2.58
CA LEU A 249 4.00 0.15 1.20
C LEU A 249 3.91 -1.20 0.49
N SER A 250 2.92 -1.36 -0.37
CA SER A 250 2.76 -2.58 -1.17
C SER A 250 2.12 -2.30 -2.53
N LYS A 251 2.60 -2.98 -3.59
CA LYS A 251 1.89 -3.02 -4.87
C LYS A 251 2.11 -4.36 -5.57
N THR A 252 1.03 -4.95 -6.05
CA THR A 252 1.07 -6.15 -6.90
C THR A 252 0.89 -5.78 -8.37
N GLY A 253 1.40 -6.62 -9.26
CA GLY A 253 1.19 -6.52 -10.70
C GLY A 253 0.95 -7.89 -11.33
N PHE A 254 0.21 -7.90 -12.45
CA PHE A 254 0.07 -9.06 -13.32
C PHE A 254 -0.47 -8.63 -14.69
N ILE A 255 0.25 -8.96 -15.70
CA ILE A 255 -0.17 -9.17 -17.09
C ILE A 255 0.58 -10.41 -17.58
N ASN A 256 0.18 -11.01 -18.70
CA ASN A 256 0.83 -12.24 -19.18
C ASN A 256 2.31 -12.03 -19.47
N GLU A 257 2.68 -10.85 -20.01
CA GLU A 257 4.05 -10.50 -20.38
C GLU A 257 4.95 -10.18 -19.19
N ALA A 258 4.37 -9.81 -18.04
CA ALA A 258 5.11 -9.45 -16.81
C ALA A 258 5.18 -10.60 -15.80
N GLY A 259 4.36 -11.64 -15.99
CA GLY A 259 4.16 -12.61 -14.92
C GLY A 259 3.57 -11.96 -13.67
N LYS A 260 3.71 -12.58 -12.51
CA LYS A 260 3.25 -12.04 -11.23
C LYS A 260 4.34 -11.21 -10.57
N CYS A 261 4.07 -9.94 -10.34
CA CYS A 261 4.98 -8.99 -9.73
C CYS A 261 4.51 -8.57 -8.33
N LEU A 262 5.46 -8.26 -7.46
CA LEU A 262 5.22 -7.71 -6.13
C LEU A 262 6.36 -6.78 -5.76
N VAL A 263 6.03 -5.59 -5.29
CA VAL A 263 6.97 -4.73 -4.57
C VAL A 263 6.42 -4.41 -3.19
N MET A 264 7.30 -4.32 -2.22
CA MET A 264 6.96 -3.95 -0.84
C MET A 264 8.09 -3.16 -0.19
N HIS A 265 7.72 -2.20 0.66
CA HIS A 265 8.56 -1.71 1.74
C HIS A 265 8.03 -2.28 3.04
N ALA A 266 8.87 -2.93 3.82
CA ALA A 266 8.47 -3.56 5.08
C ALA A 266 9.55 -3.36 6.15
N THR A 267 9.16 -3.42 7.42
CA THR A 267 10.11 -3.51 8.55
C THR A 267 10.29 -4.98 8.91
N ILE A 268 11.49 -5.51 8.75
CA ILE A 268 11.85 -6.90 9.05
C ILE A 268 13.02 -6.88 10.04
N ALA A 269 12.89 -7.57 11.16
CA ALA A 269 13.90 -7.59 12.23
C ALA A 269 14.36 -6.17 12.65
N ASN A 270 13.41 -5.22 12.71
CA ASN A 270 13.57 -3.79 13.02
C ASN A 270 14.36 -2.98 11.97
N ASN A 271 14.61 -3.51 10.78
CA ASN A 271 15.26 -2.78 9.70
C ASN A 271 14.25 -2.54 8.55
N PRO A 272 14.28 -1.35 7.91
CA PRO A 272 13.50 -1.12 6.69
C PRO A 272 14.11 -1.93 5.55
N VAL A 273 13.24 -2.58 4.77
CA VAL A 273 13.65 -3.41 3.63
C VAL A 273 12.70 -3.18 2.47
N VAL A 274 13.24 -2.93 1.29
CA VAL A 274 12.50 -2.95 0.03
C VAL A 274 12.67 -4.32 -0.60
N ILE A 275 11.56 -4.93 -0.99
CA ILE A 275 11.51 -6.23 -1.68
C ILE A 275 10.86 -6.00 -3.04
N VAL A 276 11.58 -6.37 -4.10
CA VAL A 276 11.11 -6.38 -5.48
C VAL A 276 11.14 -7.81 -6.00
N LEU A 277 10.02 -8.33 -6.48
CA LEU A 277 9.87 -9.67 -7.05
C LEU A 277 9.15 -9.54 -8.39
N LEU A 278 9.80 -9.91 -9.49
CA LEU A 278 9.28 -9.80 -10.83
C LEU A 278 9.24 -11.16 -11.51
N ASP A 279 8.25 -11.31 -12.41
CA ASP A 279 8.03 -12.52 -13.19
C ASP A 279 8.07 -13.78 -12.33
N SER A 280 7.24 -13.79 -11.29
CA SER A 280 7.07 -14.96 -10.43
C SER A 280 6.10 -15.95 -11.06
N TRP A 281 6.53 -17.19 -11.22
CA TRP A 281 5.69 -18.26 -11.72
C TRP A 281 4.73 -18.78 -10.63
N GLY A 282 3.49 -19.05 -11.02
CA GLY A 282 2.49 -19.62 -10.13
C GLY A 282 1.78 -18.58 -9.23
N LYS A 283 0.65 -19.01 -8.66
CA LYS A 283 -0.30 -18.13 -7.96
C LYS A 283 0.27 -17.53 -6.67
N LEU A 284 1.06 -18.29 -5.94
CA LEU A 284 1.56 -17.94 -4.60
C LEU A 284 3.09 -17.75 -4.54
N THR A 285 3.80 -17.88 -5.65
CA THR A 285 5.28 -17.87 -5.66
C THR A 285 5.84 -16.59 -5.08
N ARG A 286 5.37 -15.41 -5.50
CA ARG A 286 5.82 -14.11 -4.96
C ARG A 286 5.55 -13.98 -3.45
N ILE A 287 4.48 -14.59 -2.94
CA ILE A 287 4.16 -14.61 -1.50
C ILE A 287 5.12 -15.54 -0.76
N GLY A 288 5.40 -16.73 -1.32
CA GLY A 288 6.40 -17.65 -0.79
C GLY A 288 7.80 -17.05 -0.75
N ASP A 289 8.19 -16.36 -1.83
CA ASP A 289 9.49 -15.68 -1.92
C ASP A 289 9.61 -14.55 -0.89
N ALA A 290 8.57 -13.72 -0.73
CA ALA A 290 8.55 -12.69 0.30
C ALA A 290 8.71 -13.29 1.71
N ASN A 291 8.03 -14.41 2.01
CA ASN A 291 8.18 -15.11 3.29
C ASN A 291 9.58 -15.73 3.47
N ARG A 292 10.23 -16.26 2.42
CA ARG A 292 11.62 -16.75 2.48
C ARG A 292 12.59 -15.62 2.80
N ILE A 293 12.44 -14.48 2.12
CA ILE A 293 13.25 -13.28 2.39
C ILE A 293 13.08 -12.85 3.85
N LYS A 294 11.85 -12.75 4.34
CA LYS A 294 11.57 -12.36 5.72
C LYS A 294 12.26 -13.29 6.72
N LYS A 295 12.08 -14.61 6.59
CA LYS A 295 12.69 -15.61 7.46
C LYS A 295 14.23 -15.54 7.42
N TRP A 296 14.80 -15.39 6.22
CA TRP A 296 16.24 -15.27 6.03
C TRP A 296 16.80 -14.07 6.79
N LEU A 297 16.21 -12.88 6.65
CA LEU A 297 16.64 -11.66 7.35
C LEU A 297 16.47 -11.78 8.87
N GLU A 298 15.39 -12.38 9.35
CA GLU A 298 15.16 -12.63 10.78
C GLU A 298 16.21 -13.60 11.34
N THR A 299 16.59 -14.64 10.58
CA THR A 299 17.60 -15.63 10.98
C THR A 299 19.00 -14.99 11.06
N GLN A 300 19.38 -14.16 10.08
CA GLN A 300 20.65 -13.44 10.10
C GLN A 300 20.74 -12.52 11.31
N LYS A 301 19.69 -11.78 11.62
CA LYS A 301 19.66 -10.91 12.79
C LYS A 301 19.85 -11.65 14.10
N LEU A 302 19.24 -12.82 14.24
CA LEU A 302 19.41 -13.67 15.42
C LEU A 302 20.85 -14.17 15.56
N ALA A 303 21.50 -14.55 14.44
CA ALA A 303 22.91 -14.94 14.42
C ALA A 303 23.84 -13.79 14.83
N GLU A 304 23.63 -12.58 14.31
CA GLU A 304 24.38 -11.39 14.74
C GLU A 304 24.24 -11.09 16.23
N LEU A 305 23.02 -11.22 16.78
CA LEU A 305 22.77 -10.99 18.22
C LEU A 305 23.39 -12.06 19.09
N ALA A 306 23.47 -13.31 18.63
CA ALA A 306 24.14 -14.39 19.32
C ALA A 306 25.66 -14.17 19.36
N ALA A 307 26.26 -13.79 18.21
CA ALA A 307 27.70 -13.51 18.12
C ALA A 307 28.15 -12.31 18.98
N LYS A 308 27.28 -11.36 19.29
CA LYS A 308 27.61 -10.22 20.17
C LYS A 308 27.52 -10.53 21.67
N LYS A 309 26.96 -11.67 22.05
CA LYS A 309 26.78 -12.10 23.44
C LYS A 309 27.80 -13.15 23.91
N GLY A 310 28.52 -13.74 23.00
CA GLY A 310 29.65 -14.65 23.25
C GLY A 310 30.97 -13.92 23.16
#